data_0f3bed937c2c74a1c9b21ae59f8cc04e
#
_entry.id   0f3bed937c2c74a1c9b21ae59f8cc04e
#
_cell.length_a   1.000
_cell.length_b   1.000
_cell.length_c   1.000
_cell.angle_alpha   90.00
_cell.angle_beta   90.00
_cell.angle_gamma   90.00
#
_symmetry.space_group_name_H-M   'P 1'
#
loop_
_entity.id
_entity.type
_entity.pdbx_description
1 polymer ?
#
loop_
_entity_poly.entity_id
_entity_poly.type
_entity_poly.pdbx_seq_one_letter_code
_entity_poly.pdbx_strand_id
1 'polypeptide(L)'
;MNRLIKLLRILLLWYFLSSIFLGEGLWIKLQAQETFLFHHLTRNEGLLHDNVTCIAQDSLGFIWLGTHRGLNRFDGYTLDAYKYEQDPINSVYYNRVYSLQPIGRYLWVATEAGIACFDMQFKQFVNFKIDDPLDLAFYTKVKLLKKGTNNELWLLSENQIRRAKVVWNQREKTLTLKTLSIGSASGFMAAIARAP
;
A
#
# COMPACT_ATOMS: atom_id res chain seq x y z
N MET A 1 -26.38 -62.78 -48.16
CA MET A 1 -25.60 -61.56 -48.50
C MET A 1 -25.96 -60.32 -47.64
N ASN A 2 -27.25 -60.05 -47.38
CA ASN A 2 -27.66 -58.84 -46.64
C ASN A 2 -27.34 -58.84 -45.15
N ARG A 3 -27.16 -59.94 -44.46
CA ARG A 3 -26.83 -59.98 -43.01
C ARG A 3 -25.37 -59.60 -42.72
N LEU A 4 -24.47 -60.04 -43.61
CA LEU A 4 -23.04 -59.80 -43.49
C LEU A 4 -22.73 -58.29 -43.67
N ILE A 5 -23.40 -57.67 -44.62
CA ILE A 5 -23.26 -56.20 -44.89
C ILE A 5 -23.80 -55.33 -43.73
N LYS A 6 -24.88 -55.78 -43.08
CA LYS A 6 -25.39 -55.12 -41.89
C LYS A 6 -24.43 -55.24 -40.69
N LEU A 7 -23.86 -56.39 -40.45
CA LEU A 7 -22.85 -56.58 -39.40
C LEU A 7 -21.58 -55.75 -39.64
N LEU A 8 -21.13 -55.73 -40.90
CA LEU A 8 -19.94 -54.91 -41.25
C LEU A 8 -20.18 -53.40 -41.02
N ARG A 9 -21.38 -52.90 -41.32
CA ARG A 9 -21.74 -51.52 -41.06
C ARG A 9 -21.82 -51.17 -39.56
N ILE A 10 -22.32 -52.10 -38.73
CA ILE A 10 -22.38 -51.94 -37.28
C ILE A 10 -20.97 -51.93 -36.68
N LEU A 11 -20.08 -52.82 -37.15
CA LEU A 11 -18.69 -52.85 -36.70
C LEU A 11 -17.91 -51.61 -37.10
N LEU A 12 -18.14 -51.08 -38.31
CA LEU A 12 -17.55 -49.82 -38.75
C LEU A 12 -18.06 -48.61 -37.94
N LEU A 13 -19.36 -48.57 -37.63
CA LEU A 13 -19.92 -47.54 -36.74
C LEU A 13 -19.33 -47.65 -35.33
N TRP A 14 -19.17 -48.84 -34.78
CA TRP A 14 -18.56 -49.04 -33.48
C TRP A 14 -17.08 -48.66 -33.47
N TYR A 15 -16.35 -48.94 -34.53
CA TYR A 15 -14.96 -48.53 -34.70
C TYR A 15 -14.82 -47.01 -34.79
N PHE A 16 -15.74 -46.36 -35.54
CA PHE A 16 -15.78 -44.90 -35.63
C PHE A 16 -16.14 -44.24 -34.28
N LEU A 17 -17.13 -44.78 -33.56
CA LEU A 17 -17.49 -44.31 -32.24
C LEU A 17 -16.34 -44.49 -31.23
N SER A 18 -15.66 -45.63 -31.24
CA SER A 18 -14.55 -45.90 -30.36
C SER A 18 -13.32 -45.03 -30.70
N SER A 19 -13.08 -44.67 -31.95
CA SER A 19 -12.01 -43.77 -32.33
C SER A 19 -12.30 -42.33 -31.90
N ILE A 20 -13.57 -41.94 -31.78
CA ILE A 20 -13.98 -40.63 -31.20
C ILE A 20 -13.79 -40.67 -29.69
N PHE A 21 -13.99 -41.82 -29.02
CA PHE A 21 -13.82 -41.97 -27.56
C PHE A 21 -12.38 -42.26 -27.13
N LEU A 22 -11.57 -42.87 -28.00
CA LEU A 22 -10.15 -43.19 -27.77
C LEU A 22 -9.19 -42.24 -28.50
N GLY A 23 -9.71 -41.39 -29.38
CA GLY A 23 -8.96 -40.27 -29.95
C GLY A 23 -8.51 -39.39 -28.79
N GLU A 24 -7.21 -39.40 -28.56
CA GLU A 24 -6.49 -38.55 -27.65
C GLU A 24 -7.19 -37.20 -27.59
N GLY A 25 -7.77 -36.92 -26.42
CA GLY A 25 -8.58 -35.74 -26.23
C GLY A 25 -7.84 -34.54 -26.78
N LEU A 26 -8.44 -33.95 -27.77
CA LEU A 26 -8.09 -32.59 -28.18
C LEU A 26 -8.38 -31.72 -26.95
N TRP A 27 -7.50 -31.83 -25.95
CA TRP A 27 -7.40 -30.85 -24.87
C TRP A 27 -6.95 -29.57 -25.54
N ILE A 28 -7.91 -28.87 -26.16
CA ILE A 28 -7.76 -27.43 -26.38
C ILE A 28 -7.56 -26.90 -24.97
N LYS A 29 -6.30 -26.83 -24.54
CA LYS A 29 -5.93 -25.93 -23.46
C LYS A 29 -6.33 -24.54 -23.96
N LEU A 30 -7.55 -24.12 -23.64
CA LEU A 30 -7.89 -22.71 -23.60
C LEU A 30 -6.97 -22.14 -22.50
N GLN A 31 -5.76 -21.85 -22.88
CA GLN A 31 -4.90 -20.96 -22.11
C GLN A 31 -5.55 -19.61 -22.29
N ALA A 32 -6.46 -19.26 -21.37
CA ALA A 32 -6.88 -17.88 -21.17
C ALA A 32 -5.60 -17.13 -20.83
N GLN A 33 -4.98 -16.54 -21.84
CA GLN A 33 -3.87 -15.63 -21.66
C GLN A 33 -4.50 -14.38 -21.03
N GLU A 34 -4.39 -14.28 -19.70
CA GLU A 34 -4.80 -13.08 -18.99
C GLU A 34 -3.93 -11.94 -19.54
N THR A 35 -4.53 -11.15 -20.39
CA THR A 35 -3.91 -9.93 -20.90
C THR A 35 -3.99 -8.89 -19.78
N PHE A 36 -2.90 -8.71 -19.04
CA PHE A 36 -2.81 -7.65 -18.07
C PHE A 36 -2.78 -6.31 -18.81
N LEU A 37 -3.84 -5.55 -18.66
CA LEU A 37 -3.87 -4.17 -19.13
C LEU A 37 -3.23 -3.28 -18.07
N PHE A 38 -2.03 -2.77 -18.35
CA PHE A 38 -1.36 -1.82 -17.48
C PHE A 38 -1.87 -0.40 -17.77
N HIS A 39 -2.34 0.27 -16.73
CA HIS A 39 -2.67 1.69 -16.79
C HIS A 39 -1.54 2.49 -16.13
N HIS A 40 -0.98 3.46 -16.84
CA HIS A 40 0.07 4.32 -16.34
C HIS A 40 -0.53 5.57 -15.71
N LEU A 41 -0.20 5.82 -14.44
CA LEU A 41 -0.53 7.07 -13.78
C LEU A 41 0.63 8.05 -14.02
N THR A 42 0.36 9.11 -14.73
CA THR A 42 1.34 10.14 -15.10
C THR A 42 0.94 11.51 -14.53
N ARG A 43 1.75 12.51 -14.78
CA ARG A 43 1.45 13.89 -14.41
C ARG A 43 0.23 14.45 -15.15
N ASN A 44 -0.10 13.91 -16.32
CA ASN A 44 -1.30 14.30 -17.08
C ASN A 44 -2.59 13.83 -16.38
N GLU A 45 -2.54 12.73 -15.65
CA GLU A 45 -3.64 12.23 -14.83
C GLU A 45 -3.68 12.84 -13.41
N GLY A 46 -2.74 13.76 -13.09
CA GLY A 46 -2.74 14.46 -11.79
C GLY A 46 -1.67 13.99 -10.81
N LEU A 47 -0.75 13.10 -11.21
CA LEU A 47 0.36 12.72 -10.36
C LEU A 47 1.28 13.93 -10.14
N LEU A 48 1.60 14.25 -8.88
CA LEU A 48 2.41 15.42 -8.53
C LEU A 48 3.84 15.37 -9.06
N HIS A 49 4.39 14.15 -9.15
CA HIS A 49 5.75 13.94 -9.66
C HIS A 49 5.95 12.50 -10.10
N ASP A 50 6.73 12.28 -11.18
CA ASP A 50 6.99 10.95 -11.75
C ASP A 50 7.82 10.04 -10.81
N ASN A 51 8.57 10.64 -9.88
CA ASN A 51 9.30 9.88 -8.87
C ASN A 51 8.38 9.60 -7.66
N VAL A 52 7.76 8.42 -7.67
CA VAL A 52 7.01 7.87 -6.55
C VAL A 52 7.99 7.18 -5.60
N THR A 53 8.06 7.64 -4.37
CA THR A 53 9.02 7.17 -3.34
C THR A 53 8.45 6.06 -2.47
N CYS A 54 7.14 6.08 -2.25
CA CYS A 54 6.44 5.10 -1.43
C CYS A 54 4.96 4.98 -1.81
N ILE A 55 4.40 3.83 -1.49
CA ILE A 55 2.99 3.49 -1.75
C ILE A 55 2.41 2.87 -0.48
N ALA A 56 1.18 3.22 -0.15
CA ALA A 56 0.42 2.60 0.93
C ALA A 56 -1.05 2.45 0.54
N GLN A 57 -1.73 1.45 1.07
CA GLN A 57 -3.18 1.29 0.93
C GLN A 57 -3.82 1.49 2.29
N ASP A 58 -4.89 2.28 2.34
CA ASP A 58 -5.67 2.44 3.57
C ASP A 58 -6.76 1.35 3.72
N SER A 59 -7.46 1.38 4.84
CA SER A 59 -8.51 0.39 5.15
C SER A 59 -9.77 0.52 4.28
N LEU A 60 -9.93 1.60 3.55
CA LEU A 60 -11.02 1.84 2.60
C LEU A 60 -10.65 1.43 1.17
N GLY A 61 -9.39 1.00 0.95
CA GLY A 61 -8.89 0.57 -0.34
C GLY A 61 -8.26 1.68 -1.19
N PHE A 62 -8.24 2.94 -0.74
CA PHE A 62 -7.54 4.02 -1.44
C PHE A 62 -6.04 3.80 -1.45
N ILE A 63 -5.42 4.07 -2.58
CA ILE A 63 -3.95 4.00 -2.74
C ILE A 63 -3.36 5.39 -2.52
N TRP A 64 -2.40 5.46 -1.61
CA TRP A 64 -1.66 6.66 -1.30
C TRP A 64 -0.26 6.58 -1.92
N LEU A 65 0.11 7.61 -2.66
CA LEU A 65 1.38 7.70 -3.38
C LEU A 65 2.19 8.87 -2.81
N GLY A 66 3.31 8.56 -2.18
CA GLY A 66 4.27 9.58 -1.77
C GLY A 66 5.21 9.89 -2.93
N THR A 67 5.42 11.17 -3.21
CA THR A 67 6.27 11.63 -4.32
C THR A 67 7.32 12.63 -3.85
N HIS A 68 8.20 13.07 -4.76
CA HIS A 68 9.12 14.17 -4.49
C HIS A 68 8.44 15.54 -4.39
N ARG A 69 7.15 15.65 -4.73
CA ARG A 69 6.40 16.93 -4.71
C ARG A 69 5.12 16.89 -3.92
N GLY A 70 4.94 15.91 -3.06
CA GLY A 70 3.78 15.80 -2.21
C GLY A 70 3.16 14.42 -2.20
N LEU A 71 1.91 14.39 -1.81
CA LEU A 71 1.12 13.19 -1.58
C LEU A 71 -0.04 13.15 -2.58
N ASN A 72 -0.26 12.03 -3.23
CA ASN A 72 -1.46 11.76 -4.00
C ASN A 72 -2.30 10.67 -3.35
N ARG A 73 -3.61 10.75 -3.51
CA ARG A 73 -4.56 9.69 -3.19
C ARG A 73 -5.29 9.26 -4.45
N PHE A 74 -5.27 7.98 -4.73
CA PHE A 74 -5.92 7.37 -5.87
C PHE A 74 -7.12 6.54 -5.42
N ASP A 75 -8.28 6.76 -6.00
CA ASP A 75 -9.53 6.07 -5.71
C ASP A 75 -9.89 4.97 -6.71
N GLY A 76 -9.01 4.69 -7.67
CA GLY A 76 -9.24 3.80 -8.79
C GLY A 76 -9.55 4.55 -10.11
N TYR A 77 -9.93 5.83 -10.04
CA TYR A 77 -10.31 6.65 -11.19
C TYR A 77 -9.58 7.99 -11.22
N THR A 78 -9.50 8.67 -10.08
CA THR A 78 -8.96 10.03 -9.97
C THR A 78 -7.82 10.11 -8.97
N LEU A 79 -6.95 11.12 -9.16
CA LEU A 79 -5.86 11.44 -8.26
C LEU A 79 -6.15 12.76 -7.54
N ASP A 80 -6.45 12.70 -6.24
CA ASP A 80 -6.42 13.88 -5.37
C ASP A 80 -4.95 14.21 -5.06
N ALA A 81 -4.60 15.49 -5.06
CA ALA A 81 -3.23 15.96 -4.83
C ALA A 81 -3.13 16.82 -3.58
N TYR A 82 -2.16 16.52 -2.72
CA TYR A 82 -1.84 17.25 -1.49
C TYR A 82 -0.37 17.65 -1.55
N LYS A 83 -0.11 18.94 -1.80
CA LYS A 83 1.24 19.52 -1.89
C LYS A 83 1.45 20.58 -0.82
N TYR A 84 2.70 20.95 -0.60
CA TYR A 84 3.00 22.08 0.26
C TYR A 84 2.41 23.36 -0.35
N GLU A 85 1.50 23.97 0.36
CA GLU A 85 0.96 25.31 0.12
C GLU A 85 1.19 26.13 1.39
N GLN A 86 1.15 27.45 1.28
CA GLN A 86 1.33 28.33 2.45
C GLN A 86 0.18 28.23 3.47
N ASP A 87 -0.87 27.46 3.14
CA ASP A 87 -1.96 27.14 4.06
C ASP A 87 -1.60 25.92 4.92
N PRO A 88 -1.38 26.08 6.23
CA PRO A 88 -0.95 24.98 7.11
C PRO A 88 -1.98 23.88 7.31
N ILE A 89 -3.25 24.07 6.93
CA ILE A 89 -4.32 23.09 7.16
C ILE A 89 -4.33 22.02 6.08
N ASN A 90 -3.94 22.37 4.84
CA ASN A 90 -4.02 21.48 3.69
C ASN A 90 -2.66 21.12 3.08
N SER A 91 -1.56 21.47 3.73
CA SER A 91 -0.24 21.26 3.17
C SER A 91 0.55 20.16 3.88
N VAL A 92 1.26 19.38 3.08
CA VAL A 92 2.34 18.51 3.56
C VAL A 92 3.49 19.41 4.01
N TYR A 93 3.98 19.24 5.23
CA TYR A 93 5.24 19.85 5.63
C TYR A 93 6.36 19.39 4.69
N TYR A 94 6.76 20.23 3.75
CA TYR A 94 7.69 19.94 2.65
C TYR A 94 7.23 18.86 1.66
N ASN A 95 7.55 19.09 0.41
CA ASN A 95 7.02 18.32 -0.70
C ASN A 95 7.54 16.89 -0.79
N ARG A 96 8.76 16.60 -0.30
CA ARG A 96 9.36 15.28 -0.47
C ARG A 96 8.86 14.30 0.59
N VAL A 97 8.08 13.33 0.17
CA VAL A 97 7.60 12.23 1.01
C VAL A 97 8.57 11.07 0.97
N TYR A 98 8.89 10.49 2.12
CA TYR A 98 9.79 9.33 2.23
C TYR A 98 9.06 8.04 2.56
N SER A 99 8.05 8.11 3.40
CA SER A 99 7.32 6.95 3.86
C SER A 99 5.89 7.28 4.25
N LEU A 100 4.99 6.33 4.04
CA LEU A 100 3.57 6.41 4.36
C LEU A 100 3.17 5.24 5.24
N GLN A 101 2.39 5.51 6.30
CA GLN A 101 1.87 4.46 7.16
C GLN A 101 0.45 4.79 7.63
N PRO A 102 -0.58 4.12 7.08
CA PRO A 102 -1.95 4.21 7.59
C PRO A 102 -2.09 3.50 8.94
N ILE A 103 -2.70 4.18 9.93
CA ILE A 103 -3.08 3.62 11.23
C ILE A 103 -4.47 4.12 11.59
N GLY A 104 -5.47 3.24 11.55
CA GLY A 104 -6.87 3.62 11.73
C GLY A 104 -7.30 4.65 10.68
N ARG A 105 -7.84 5.78 11.10
CA ARG A 105 -8.25 6.88 10.20
C ARG A 105 -7.12 7.85 9.84
N TYR A 106 -5.94 7.69 10.43
CA TYR A 106 -4.82 8.59 10.23
C TYR A 106 -3.77 8.01 9.29
N LEU A 107 -3.30 8.81 8.36
CA LEU A 107 -2.14 8.52 7.54
C LEU A 107 -0.93 9.28 8.09
N TRP A 108 0.05 8.55 8.58
CA TRP A 108 1.33 9.10 9.01
C TRP A 108 2.26 9.22 7.82
N VAL A 109 2.86 10.39 7.67
CA VAL A 109 3.67 10.77 6.51
C VAL A 109 5.05 11.21 7.00
N ALA A 110 6.11 10.53 6.59
CA ALA A 110 7.47 11.00 6.79
C ALA A 110 7.86 11.87 5.61
N THR A 111 8.30 13.10 5.89
CA THR A 111 8.70 14.08 4.88
C THR A 111 10.13 14.57 5.13
N GLU A 112 10.64 15.39 4.24
CA GLU A 112 11.95 16.03 4.38
C GLU A 112 12.07 16.91 5.64
N ALA A 113 10.97 17.50 6.09
CA ALA A 113 10.94 18.34 7.31
C ALA A 113 10.50 17.60 8.56
N GLY A 114 10.23 16.30 8.47
CA GLY A 114 9.78 15.52 9.61
C GLY A 114 8.50 14.74 9.34
N ILE A 115 7.79 14.40 10.40
CA ILE A 115 6.54 13.66 10.30
C ILE A 115 5.33 14.58 10.27
N ALA A 116 4.33 14.19 9.49
CA ALA A 116 3.03 14.81 9.43
C ALA A 116 1.95 13.76 9.66
N CYS A 117 0.77 14.20 10.05
CA CYS A 117 -0.39 13.35 10.24
C CYS A 117 -1.56 13.88 9.41
N PHE A 118 -2.13 13.03 8.57
CA PHE A 118 -3.28 13.37 7.73
C PHE A 118 -4.51 12.60 8.20
N ASP A 119 -5.61 13.30 8.43
CA ASP A 119 -6.89 12.71 8.73
C ASP A 119 -7.60 12.32 7.43
N MET A 120 -7.66 11.04 7.13
CA MET A 120 -8.22 10.52 5.88
C MET A 120 -9.74 10.72 5.79
N GLN A 121 -10.43 10.86 6.93
CA GLN A 121 -11.88 11.09 6.98
C GLN A 121 -12.22 12.55 6.62
N PHE A 122 -11.50 13.50 7.19
CA PHE A 122 -11.73 14.94 6.95
C PHE A 122 -10.87 15.50 5.82
N LYS A 123 -9.99 14.69 5.23
CA LYS A 123 -9.10 15.05 4.12
C LYS A 123 -8.22 16.27 4.41
N GLN A 124 -7.68 16.35 5.62
CA GLN A 124 -6.84 17.48 6.07
C GLN A 124 -5.68 17.05 6.94
N PHE A 125 -4.62 17.83 6.96
CA PHE A 125 -3.53 17.62 7.91
C PHE A 125 -3.98 18.04 9.30
N VAL A 126 -3.57 17.27 10.31
CA VAL A 126 -3.90 17.53 11.72
C VAL A 126 -2.62 17.71 12.52
N ASN A 127 -2.70 18.65 13.46
CA ASN A 127 -1.64 18.84 14.44
C ASN A 127 -1.65 17.69 15.45
N PHE A 128 -0.48 17.27 15.88
CA PHE A 128 -0.30 16.29 16.94
C PHE A 128 0.77 16.76 17.91
N LYS A 129 0.72 16.26 19.14
CA LYS A 129 1.74 16.52 20.17
C LYS A 129 2.70 15.33 20.25
N ILE A 130 3.95 15.62 20.60
CA ILE A 130 4.96 14.63 20.97
C ILE A 130 5.12 14.75 22.46
N ASP A 131 5.09 13.64 23.19
CA ASP A 131 5.15 13.61 24.66
C ASP A 131 6.50 14.04 25.22
N ASP A 132 7.55 13.94 24.42
CA ASP A 132 8.90 14.41 24.80
C ASP A 132 9.38 15.53 23.84
N PRO A 133 9.25 16.81 24.25
CA PRO A 133 9.68 17.95 23.43
C PRO A 133 11.19 18.02 23.17
N LEU A 134 12.02 17.40 24.04
CA LEU A 134 13.48 17.39 23.87
C LEU A 134 13.92 16.54 22.66
N ASP A 135 13.02 15.73 22.18
CA ASP A 135 13.27 14.81 21.08
C ASP A 135 12.83 15.32 19.70
N LEU A 136 12.39 16.55 19.59
CA LEU A 136 11.91 17.12 18.33
C LEU A 136 12.90 16.93 17.17
N ALA A 137 14.19 17.03 17.44
CA ALA A 137 15.26 16.81 16.45
C ALA A 137 15.25 15.41 15.82
N PHE A 138 14.80 14.38 16.56
CA PHE A 138 14.62 13.03 16.01
C PHE A 138 13.48 13.03 14.97
N TYR A 139 12.34 13.61 15.32
CA TYR A 139 11.13 13.56 14.50
C TYR A 139 11.27 14.34 13.19
N THR A 140 12.16 15.33 13.13
CA THR A 140 12.49 16.06 11.89
C THR A 140 13.35 15.25 10.91
N LYS A 141 13.95 14.13 11.35
CA LYS A 141 14.85 13.29 10.54
C LYS A 141 14.30 11.92 10.21
N VAL A 142 13.03 11.67 10.51
CA VAL A 142 12.41 10.36 10.25
C VAL A 142 12.29 10.10 8.76
N LYS A 143 12.78 8.95 8.32
CA LYS A 143 12.78 8.51 6.92
C LYS A 143 11.85 7.32 6.66
N LEU A 144 11.60 6.49 7.66
CA LEU A 144 10.76 5.31 7.52
C LEU A 144 9.76 5.23 8.66
N LEU A 145 8.54 4.90 8.30
CA LEU A 145 7.43 4.60 9.20
C LEU A 145 6.97 3.17 9.00
N LYS A 146 6.69 2.46 10.08
CA LYS A 146 6.11 1.12 10.03
C LYS A 146 5.09 0.94 11.14
N LYS A 147 3.95 0.35 10.81
CA LYS A 147 2.93 0.00 11.78
C LYS A 147 3.43 -1.13 12.69
N GLY A 148 3.28 -0.94 14.00
CA GLY A 148 3.42 -1.97 15.01
C GLY A 148 2.07 -2.55 15.43
N THR A 149 2.06 -3.29 16.53
CA THR A 149 0.84 -3.80 17.16
C THR A 149 0.10 -2.68 17.89
N ASN A 150 -1.22 -2.83 18.10
CA ASN A 150 -2.02 -1.96 18.99
C ASN A 150 -1.88 -0.43 18.75
N ASN A 151 -1.99 0.03 17.50
CA ASN A 151 -1.83 1.44 17.11
C ASN A 151 -0.43 2.03 17.41
N GLU A 152 0.57 1.19 17.41
CA GLU A 152 1.95 1.63 17.50
C GLU A 152 2.50 2.03 16.14
N LEU A 153 3.43 2.96 16.17
CA LEU A 153 4.20 3.44 15.04
C LEU A 153 5.70 3.27 15.34
N TRP A 154 6.37 2.55 14.47
CA TRP A 154 7.82 2.50 14.45
C TRP A 154 8.35 3.60 13.56
N LEU A 155 9.31 4.34 14.07
CA LEU A 155 9.91 5.49 13.42
C LEU A 155 11.42 5.23 13.32
N LEU A 156 11.95 5.30 12.11
CA LEU A 156 13.39 5.17 11.85
C LEU A 156 13.91 6.52 11.35
N SER A 157 14.88 7.06 12.06
CA SER A 157 15.78 8.11 11.63
C SER A 157 17.14 7.49 11.29
N GLU A 158 18.13 8.28 10.86
CA GLU A 158 19.42 7.81 10.36
C GLU A 158 20.05 6.67 11.20
N ASN A 159 20.13 6.82 12.52
CA ASN A 159 20.78 5.84 13.42
C ASN A 159 19.92 5.45 14.61
N GLN A 160 18.71 5.94 14.72
CA GLN A 160 17.85 5.71 15.86
C GLN A 160 16.50 5.16 15.42
N ILE A 161 15.96 4.31 16.25
CA ILE A 161 14.63 3.77 16.12
C ILE A 161 13.82 4.09 17.34
N ARG A 162 12.61 4.50 17.14
CA ARG A 162 11.65 4.70 18.21
C ARG A 162 10.37 3.95 17.93
N ARG A 163 9.80 3.46 18.99
CA ARG A 163 8.44 2.93 19.02
C ARG A 163 7.58 3.92 19.78
N ALA A 164 6.55 4.42 19.13
CA ALA A 164 5.61 5.36 19.71
C ALA A 164 4.18 4.81 19.59
N LYS A 165 3.34 5.13 20.56
CA LYS A 165 1.91 4.83 20.53
C LYS A 165 1.13 6.05 20.09
N VAL A 166 0.22 5.86 19.15
CA VAL A 166 -0.73 6.89 18.72
C VAL A 166 -1.91 6.91 19.70
N VAL A 167 -2.08 8.00 20.42
CA VAL A 167 -3.13 8.15 21.44
C VAL A 167 -3.97 9.37 21.13
N TRP A 168 -5.29 9.18 21.07
CA TRP A 168 -6.25 10.27 21.01
C TRP A 168 -6.64 10.73 22.40
N ASN A 169 -6.34 12.00 22.72
CA ASN A 169 -6.77 12.61 23.97
C ASN A 169 -8.17 13.25 23.78
N GLN A 170 -9.20 12.64 24.35
CA GLN A 170 -10.57 13.13 24.23
C GLN A 170 -10.80 14.49 24.90
N ARG A 171 -10.11 14.77 26.01
CA ARG A 171 -10.26 16.05 26.75
C ARG A 171 -9.70 17.23 25.98
N GLU A 172 -8.52 17.04 25.43
CA GLU A 172 -7.80 18.10 24.68
C GLU A 172 -8.15 18.12 23.20
N LYS A 173 -8.88 17.11 22.70
CA LYS A 173 -9.17 16.88 21.28
C LYS A 173 -7.89 16.89 20.43
N THR A 174 -6.81 16.32 20.97
CA THR A 174 -5.48 16.29 20.34
C THR A 174 -5.00 14.87 20.14
N LEU A 175 -4.27 14.65 19.06
CA LEU A 175 -3.52 13.44 18.79
C LEU A 175 -2.14 13.56 19.45
N THR A 176 -1.70 12.52 20.14
CA THR A 176 -0.39 12.51 20.80
C THR A 176 0.41 11.27 20.37
N LEU A 177 1.66 11.47 20.01
CA LEU A 177 2.66 10.42 19.86
C LEU A 177 3.37 10.23 21.20
N LYS A 178 3.08 9.12 21.87
CA LYS A 178 3.71 8.76 23.12
C LYS A 178 4.85 7.81 22.88
N THR A 179 6.07 8.23 23.17
CA THR A 179 7.27 7.40 23.01
C THR A 179 7.27 6.24 24.01
N LEU A 180 7.44 5.02 23.50
CA LEU A 180 7.44 3.80 24.31
C LEU A 180 8.86 3.27 24.54
N SER A 181 9.71 3.33 23.51
CA SER A 181 11.08 2.83 23.56
C SER A 181 11.96 3.49 22.52
N ILE A 182 13.24 3.59 22.84
CA ILE A 182 14.30 4.11 21.98
C ILE A 182 15.32 3.00 21.78
N GLY A 183 15.77 2.80 20.56
CA GLY A 183 16.75 1.77 20.19
C GLY A 183 17.72 2.23 19.11
N SER A 184 18.76 1.44 18.90
CA SER A 184 19.69 1.62 17.79
C SER A 184 19.17 0.92 16.52
N ALA A 185 19.61 1.39 15.35
CA ALA A 185 19.22 0.78 14.07
C ALA A 185 19.64 -0.70 13.94
N SER A 186 20.74 -1.10 14.57
CA SER A 186 21.20 -2.49 14.61
C SER A 186 20.25 -3.44 15.37
N GLY A 187 19.60 -2.96 16.43
CA GLY A 187 18.60 -3.72 17.17
C GLY A 187 17.30 -3.95 16.42
N PHE A 188 16.98 -3.08 15.46
CA PHE A 188 15.75 -3.17 14.68
C PHE A 188 15.77 -4.26 13.62
N MET A 189 16.89 -4.41 12.92
CA MET A 189 17.01 -5.49 11.92
C MET A 189 16.85 -6.87 12.59
N ALA A 190 17.32 -7.00 13.82
CA ALA A 190 17.10 -8.21 14.64
C ALA A 190 15.64 -8.38 15.07
N ALA A 191 14.90 -7.29 15.31
CA ALA A 191 13.49 -7.33 15.72
C ALA A 191 12.54 -7.61 14.53
N ILE A 192 12.82 -7.06 13.35
CA ILE A 192 12.06 -7.38 12.11
C ILE A 192 12.26 -8.83 11.69
N ALA A 193 13.47 -9.35 11.79
CA ALA A 193 13.77 -10.75 11.46
C ALA A 193 13.09 -11.78 12.40
N ARG A 194 12.57 -11.34 13.55
CA ARG A 194 11.87 -12.17 14.55
C ARG A 194 10.36 -11.94 14.61
N ALA A 195 9.83 -11.00 13.82
CA ALA A 195 8.39 -10.79 13.75
C ALA A 195 7.75 -11.87 12.88
N PRO A 196 6.72 -12.58 13.38
CA PRO A 196 6.05 -13.66 12.68
C PRO A 196 5.30 -13.19 11.45
#